data_3ca81fda5f310203382053cf0fb3efa0
#
_entry.id   3ca81fda5f310203382053cf0fb3efa0
#
_cell.length_a   1.000
_cell.length_b   1.000
_cell.length_c   1.000
_cell.angle_alpha   90.00
_cell.angle_beta   90.00
_cell.angle_gamma   90.00
#
_symmetry.space_group_name_H-M   'P 1'
#
loop_
_entity.id
_entity.type
_entity.pdbx_description
1 polymer ?
#
loop_
_entity_poly.entity_id
_entity_poly.type
_entity_poly.pdbx_seq_one_letter_code
_entity_poly.pdbx_strand_id
1 'polypeptide(L)'
;MEDNNNIYTGGGIVPPNNNNDKPYVPKHEKPAEQPQYGGQPRYGSQPQNRQVPPPPTQPSGGRPVYDRFMYEPIGFDEYDRMSAAEIRAEDEKREHKRRTGREKAILILFFVLVFATLALGIFGIAADLIRSDKHISTANPNQVVIYQNSKPEGANDLENFVDENGRYTTEGVAAAVKESIVEIYTYSDAFHNSLQGTGSGVVLSDDGYIVTNAHVLLEDGYHDVHTTDGKVYSAKVVGRDVKTDIAVIKVNESLKPAVLGNSDEVLVGEQVVAVGNPAGLSNTVTDGIVSATGRKIRSDSTGFEMNCIQTNAAISPGNSGGALVNMYGQVIGITSSKYVSSSYEGLGFAITINDAKPIIEELIKNGYIGGRFRIGIRLIDMSKPSKKESIEEALGYELPEDFEGIYISEVMKDCDISNTALKAGDFITAINGKNVKTYTELYDTISASYGAGDTVPATCAHVDKNGNVDYYDIEFKLMPDTSGNY
;
A
#
# COMPACT_ATOMS: atom_id res chain seq x y z
N MET A 1 61.83 20.78 22.31
CA MET A 1 62.54 19.48 22.30
C MET A 1 61.45 18.50 22.02
N GLU A 2 61.49 18.25 20.89
CA GLU A 2 61.54 17.23 19.85
C GLU A 2 60.17 16.78 19.39
N ASP A 3 59.91 17.24 18.23
CA ASP A 3 59.35 16.73 17.00
C ASP A 3 59.31 15.22 16.86
N ASN A 4 58.19 14.64 16.42
CA ASN A 4 58.18 13.52 15.48
C ASN A 4 56.92 13.54 14.60
N ASN A 5 57.11 14.10 13.42
CA ASN A 5 56.32 13.86 12.22
C ASN A 5 56.49 12.39 11.78
N ASN A 6 55.37 11.71 11.53
CA ASN A 6 55.42 10.51 10.70
C ASN A 6 54.30 10.60 9.63
N ILE A 7 54.76 10.98 8.44
CA ILE A 7 54.02 10.93 7.18
C ILE A 7 54.07 9.48 6.70
N TYR A 8 52.90 8.81 6.60
CA TYR A 8 52.77 7.58 5.84
C TYR A 8 52.17 7.87 4.45
N THR A 9 53.06 7.84 3.45
CA THR A 9 52.72 7.74 2.04
C THR A 9 52.35 6.30 1.72
N GLY A 10 51.07 5.99 1.53
CA GLY A 10 50.61 4.68 1.04
C GLY A 10 50.61 4.66 -0.48
N GLY A 11 51.50 3.86 -1.07
CA GLY A 11 51.56 3.57 -2.50
C GLY A 11 50.35 2.75 -2.96
N GLY A 12 49.62 3.25 -3.94
CA GLY A 12 48.56 2.54 -4.63
C GLY A 12 49.18 1.44 -5.54
N ILE A 13 48.68 0.23 -5.41
CA ILE A 13 48.94 -0.86 -6.36
C ILE A 13 47.89 -0.71 -7.48
N VAL A 14 48.34 -0.38 -8.68
CA VAL A 14 47.55 -0.38 -9.93
C VAL A 14 47.60 -1.80 -10.49
N PRO A 15 46.49 -2.48 -10.74
CA PRO A 15 46.52 -3.75 -11.47
C PRO A 15 46.74 -3.51 -12.97
N PRO A 16 47.37 -4.46 -13.69
CA PRO A 16 47.74 -4.27 -15.08
C PRO A 16 46.55 -4.23 -16.03
N ASN A 17 46.62 -3.26 -16.90
CA ASN A 17 45.70 -3.00 -18.00
C ASN A 17 45.88 -4.12 -19.07
N ASN A 18 44.84 -4.92 -19.30
CA ASN A 18 44.81 -5.90 -20.38
C ASN A 18 43.90 -5.34 -21.48
N ASN A 19 44.46 -4.57 -22.40
CA ASN A 19 43.82 -4.09 -23.61
C ASN A 19 43.54 -5.27 -24.55
N ASN A 20 42.28 -5.65 -24.65
CA ASN A 20 41.75 -6.30 -25.83
C ASN A 20 40.32 -5.81 -26.04
N ASP A 21 40.19 -4.53 -26.33
CA ASP A 21 38.94 -3.92 -26.80
C ASP A 21 38.72 -4.23 -28.28
N LYS A 22 37.86 -5.20 -28.58
CA LYS A 22 37.13 -5.20 -29.82
C LYS A 22 35.75 -4.55 -29.57
N PRO A 23 35.30 -3.59 -30.41
CA PRO A 23 34.05 -2.94 -30.20
C PRO A 23 32.89 -3.95 -30.38
N TYR A 24 32.01 -3.97 -29.39
CA TYR A 24 30.76 -4.73 -29.39
C TYR A 24 29.81 -4.13 -30.43
N VAL A 25 29.53 -4.89 -31.49
CA VAL A 25 28.48 -4.58 -32.48
C VAL A 25 27.21 -5.33 -32.05
N PRO A 26 26.10 -4.63 -31.71
CA PRO A 26 24.85 -5.31 -31.37
C PRO A 26 24.33 -6.02 -32.64
N LYS A 27 24.08 -7.30 -32.54
CA LYS A 27 23.31 -8.06 -33.55
C LYS A 27 21.87 -7.55 -33.50
N HIS A 28 21.40 -7.01 -34.61
CA HIS A 28 20.00 -6.73 -34.85
C HIS A 28 19.21 -8.04 -34.80
N GLU A 29 18.44 -8.25 -33.76
CA GLU A 29 17.37 -9.23 -33.79
C GLU A 29 16.25 -8.72 -34.66
N LYS A 30 15.78 -9.60 -35.57
CA LYS A 30 14.66 -9.34 -36.45
C LYS A 30 13.40 -9.06 -35.65
N PRO A 31 12.54 -8.12 -36.09
CA PRO A 31 11.26 -7.90 -35.43
C PRO A 31 10.39 -9.16 -35.54
N ALA A 32 9.78 -9.53 -34.41
CA ALA A 32 8.78 -10.58 -34.37
C ALA A 32 7.56 -10.17 -35.20
N GLU A 33 7.11 -11.07 -36.07
CA GLU A 33 5.90 -10.93 -36.88
C GLU A 33 4.68 -10.73 -35.99
N GLN A 34 3.95 -9.66 -36.22
CA GLN A 34 2.64 -9.41 -35.63
C GLN A 34 1.64 -10.44 -36.16
N PRO A 35 0.78 -11.04 -35.37
CA PRO A 35 -0.31 -11.86 -35.89
C PRO A 35 -1.34 -10.97 -36.56
N GLN A 36 -1.57 -11.23 -37.85
CA GLN A 36 -2.65 -10.65 -38.64
C GLN A 36 -4.00 -11.12 -38.10
N TYR A 37 -4.77 -10.22 -37.53
CA TYR A 37 -6.20 -10.39 -37.36
C TYR A 37 -6.89 -10.07 -38.73
N GLY A 38 -7.24 -11.10 -39.44
CA GLY A 38 -8.06 -11.01 -40.64
C GLY A 38 -9.04 -12.17 -40.66
N GLY A 39 -10.32 -11.89 -40.54
CA GLY A 39 -11.35 -12.90 -40.73
C GLY A 39 -12.69 -12.55 -40.11
N GLN A 40 -13.51 -11.78 -40.83
CA GLN A 40 -14.94 -11.66 -40.54
C GLN A 40 -15.62 -13.04 -40.62
N PRO A 41 -16.47 -13.45 -39.66
CA PRO A 41 -17.27 -14.64 -39.84
C PRO A 41 -18.44 -14.37 -40.76
N ARG A 42 -18.51 -15.15 -41.83
CA ARG A 42 -19.68 -15.28 -42.70
C ARG A 42 -20.80 -15.98 -41.93
N TYR A 43 -21.97 -15.38 -41.90
CA TYR A 43 -23.21 -16.06 -41.56
C TYR A 43 -23.51 -17.17 -42.58
N GLY A 44 -23.68 -18.38 -42.06
CA GLY A 44 -24.09 -19.51 -42.85
C GLY A 44 -24.65 -20.65 -42.01
N SER A 45 -25.96 -20.91 -42.23
CA SER A 45 -26.74 -22.11 -41.98
C SER A 45 -27.03 -22.56 -40.53
N GLN A 46 -28.31 -22.62 -40.27
CA GLN A 46 -29.00 -23.23 -39.11
C GLN A 46 -28.53 -24.65 -38.85
N PRO A 47 -28.39 -25.07 -37.57
CA PRO A 47 -28.45 -26.47 -37.20
C PRO A 47 -29.86 -26.86 -36.69
N GLN A 48 -30.24 -28.01 -37.21
CA GLN A 48 -31.45 -28.74 -36.87
C GLN A 48 -31.60 -29.05 -35.37
N ASN A 49 -32.87 -29.06 -35.01
CA ASN A 49 -33.55 -29.64 -33.86
C ASN A 49 -32.72 -30.71 -33.10
N ARG A 50 -32.25 -30.38 -31.88
CA ARG A 50 -31.91 -31.36 -30.83
C ARG A 50 -32.85 -31.17 -29.66
N GLN A 51 -33.62 -32.21 -29.41
CA GLN A 51 -34.52 -32.36 -28.28
C GLN A 51 -33.75 -32.20 -26.96
N VAL A 52 -34.22 -31.31 -26.11
CA VAL A 52 -33.75 -31.12 -24.74
C VAL A 52 -34.46 -32.12 -23.85
N PRO A 53 -33.77 -32.89 -23.01
CA PRO A 53 -34.40 -33.76 -22.04
C PRO A 53 -35.06 -32.93 -20.90
N PRO A 54 -36.13 -33.45 -20.29
CA PRO A 54 -36.87 -32.74 -19.27
C PRO A 54 -36.07 -32.56 -17.97
N PRO A 55 -36.29 -31.46 -17.21
CA PRO A 55 -35.58 -31.19 -15.97
C PRO A 55 -35.99 -32.17 -14.85
N PRO A 56 -35.09 -32.52 -13.93
CA PRO A 56 -35.40 -33.36 -12.79
C PRO A 56 -36.28 -32.63 -11.77
N THR A 57 -37.21 -33.39 -11.22
CA THR A 57 -38.16 -33.00 -10.18
C THR A 57 -37.43 -32.55 -8.89
N GLN A 58 -37.84 -31.40 -8.36
CA GLN A 58 -37.41 -30.84 -7.08
C GLN A 58 -37.92 -31.66 -5.89
N PRO A 59 -37.13 -31.85 -4.83
CA PRO A 59 -37.64 -32.14 -3.50
C PRO A 59 -38.02 -30.86 -2.75
N SER A 60 -39.17 -30.92 -2.15
CA SER A 60 -39.76 -29.90 -1.27
C SER A 60 -38.91 -29.67 -0.02
N GLY A 61 -38.64 -28.39 0.33
CA GLY A 61 -38.29 -28.02 1.68
C GLY A 61 -37.22 -26.93 1.80
N GLY A 62 -37.63 -25.76 2.28
CA GLY A 62 -36.71 -24.80 2.87
C GLY A 62 -36.41 -23.55 2.02
N ARG A 63 -37.10 -22.47 2.32
CA ARG A 63 -36.80 -21.12 1.79
C ARG A 63 -35.47 -20.60 2.31
N PRO A 64 -34.62 -20.06 1.48
CA PRO A 64 -33.77 -18.94 1.84
C PRO A 64 -34.38 -17.63 1.29
N VAL A 65 -34.48 -16.68 2.17
CA VAL A 65 -34.83 -15.30 1.89
C VAL A 65 -33.65 -14.68 1.14
N TYR A 66 -33.87 -14.35 -0.12
CA TYR A 66 -33.05 -13.35 -0.82
C TYR A 66 -33.98 -12.23 -1.27
N ASP A 67 -33.84 -11.12 -0.59
CA ASP A 67 -34.59 -9.90 -0.84
C ASP A 67 -33.93 -9.11 -1.98
N ARG A 68 -34.78 -8.80 -2.96
CA ARG A 68 -34.79 -7.64 -3.82
C ARG A 68 -33.54 -7.20 -4.57
N PHE A 69 -33.40 -7.69 -5.77
CA PHE A 69 -33.25 -6.87 -6.97
C PHE A 69 -33.70 -7.71 -8.18
N MET A 70 -35.02 -7.86 -8.31
CA MET A 70 -35.57 -8.32 -9.58
C MET A 70 -35.73 -7.09 -10.50
N TYR A 71 -34.90 -7.05 -11.51
CA TYR A 71 -35.18 -6.30 -12.72
C TYR A 71 -36.44 -6.92 -13.33
N GLU A 72 -37.56 -6.24 -13.29
CA GLU A 72 -38.70 -6.61 -14.13
C GLU A 72 -38.27 -6.38 -15.59
N PRO A 73 -38.28 -7.38 -16.45
CA PRO A 73 -38.11 -7.13 -17.88
C PRO A 73 -39.34 -6.38 -18.36
N ILE A 74 -39.15 -5.17 -18.86
CA ILE A 74 -40.12 -4.40 -19.62
C ILE A 74 -40.60 -5.33 -20.73
N GLY A 75 -41.91 -5.66 -20.69
CA GLY A 75 -42.51 -6.60 -21.63
C GLY A 75 -42.41 -6.11 -23.06
N PHE A 76 -41.60 -6.79 -23.83
CA PHE A 76 -41.53 -6.67 -25.28
C PHE A 76 -42.64 -7.43 -25.99
N ASP A 77 -43.58 -8.04 -25.25
CA ASP A 77 -44.57 -8.96 -25.82
C ASP A 77 -45.82 -8.29 -26.38
N GLU A 78 -45.98 -6.99 -26.26
CA GLU A 78 -47.16 -6.28 -26.78
C GLU A 78 -46.92 -5.73 -28.21
N TYR A 79 -45.69 -5.48 -28.58
CA TYR A 79 -45.36 -4.98 -29.93
C TYR A 79 -45.36 -6.05 -31.00
N ASP A 80 -45.12 -7.30 -30.68
CA ASP A 80 -45.10 -8.43 -31.61
C ASP A 80 -46.48 -9.01 -31.94
N ARG A 81 -47.54 -8.55 -31.31
CA ARG A 81 -48.93 -9.04 -31.52
C ARG A 81 -49.79 -8.18 -32.45
N MET A 82 -49.27 -7.01 -32.79
CA MET A 82 -50.04 -6.15 -33.73
C MET A 82 -49.78 -6.56 -35.19
N SER A 83 -50.84 -6.79 -35.92
CA SER A 83 -50.74 -7.04 -37.39
C SER A 83 -50.18 -5.80 -38.10
N ALA A 84 -49.51 -6.00 -39.21
CA ALA A 84 -48.93 -4.91 -39.98
C ALA A 84 -50.00 -3.88 -40.52
N ALA A 85 -51.28 -4.26 -40.45
CA ALA A 85 -52.42 -3.38 -40.75
C ALA A 85 -52.78 -2.48 -39.57
N GLU A 86 -52.69 -2.97 -38.36
CA GLU A 86 -52.99 -2.18 -37.15
C GLU A 86 -51.89 -1.14 -36.87
N ILE A 87 -50.63 -1.51 -37.14
CA ILE A 87 -49.49 -0.57 -37.01
C ILE A 87 -49.66 0.59 -38.02
N ARG A 88 -50.05 0.29 -39.24
CA ARG A 88 -50.34 1.35 -40.27
C ARG A 88 -51.51 2.22 -39.88
N ALA A 89 -52.60 1.65 -39.31
CA ALA A 89 -53.76 2.42 -38.89
C ALA A 89 -53.47 3.33 -37.67
N GLU A 90 -52.53 2.92 -36.80
CA GLU A 90 -52.12 3.76 -35.67
C GLU A 90 -51.11 4.85 -36.12
N ASP A 91 -50.25 4.58 -37.06
CA ASP A 91 -49.37 5.58 -37.66
C ASP A 91 -50.15 6.63 -38.45
N GLU A 92 -51.19 6.22 -39.21
CA GLU A 92 -52.10 7.16 -39.89
C GLU A 92 -52.90 8.02 -38.89
N LYS A 93 -53.34 7.48 -37.75
CA LYS A 93 -53.96 8.26 -36.68
C LYS A 93 -52.99 9.24 -36.02
N ARG A 94 -51.72 8.89 -35.86
CA ARG A 94 -50.68 9.79 -35.34
C ARG A 94 -50.33 10.88 -36.37
N GLU A 95 -50.29 10.58 -37.66
CA GLU A 95 -50.06 11.58 -38.70
C GLU A 95 -51.20 12.59 -38.83
N HIS A 96 -52.45 12.20 -38.58
CA HIS A 96 -53.61 13.08 -38.69
C HIS A 96 -53.81 14.03 -37.49
N LYS A 97 -53.09 13.84 -36.38
CA LYS A 97 -53.07 14.77 -35.24
C LYS A 97 -52.04 15.90 -35.44
N ARG A 98 -52.01 16.39 -36.69
CA ARG A 98 -51.09 17.48 -37.07
C ARG A 98 -51.69 18.83 -36.64
N ARG A 99 -51.03 19.33 -35.66
CA ARG A 99 -50.80 20.70 -35.16
C ARG A 99 -51.60 21.78 -35.82
N THR A 100 -52.52 22.35 -35.11
CA THR A 100 -53.21 23.57 -35.48
C THR A 100 -52.22 24.70 -35.80
N GLY A 101 -52.58 25.65 -36.64
CA GLY A 101 -51.69 26.74 -37.02
C GLY A 101 -51.07 27.50 -35.83
N ARG A 102 -51.71 27.40 -34.67
CA ARG A 102 -51.29 27.98 -33.41
C ARG A 102 -50.08 27.27 -32.81
N GLU A 103 -49.99 25.93 -32.91
CA GLU A 103 -48.83 25.15 -32.46
C GLU A 103 -47.60 25.38 -33.36
N LYS A 104 -47.83 25.53 -34.68
CA LYS A 104 -46.75 25.93 -35.62
C LYS A 104 -46.20 27.32 -35.28
N ALA A 105 -47.08 28.27 -34.97
CA ALA A 105 -46.68 29.61 -34.60
C ALA A 105 -45.90 29.65 -33.27
N ILE A 106 -46.32 28.83 -32.28
CA ILE A 106 -45.60 28.68 -30.99
C ILE A 106 -44.22 28.04 -31.22
N LEU A 107 -44.13 27.02 -32.09
CA LEU A 107 -42.85 26.37 -32.40
C LEU A 107 -41.88 27.30 -33.13
N ILE A 108 -42.41 28.11 -34.08
CA ILE A 108 -41.61 29.13 -34.76
C ILE A 108 -41.14 30.18 -33.75
N LEU A 109 -42.01 30.63 -32.85
CA LEU A 109 -41.66 31.60 -31.82
C LEU A 109 -40.58 31.05 -30.85
N PHE A 110 -40.71 29.76 -30.49
CA PHE A 110 -39.71 29.07 -29.66
C PHE A 110 -38.35 29.00 -30.35
N PHE A 111 -38.31 28.61 -31.63
CA PHE A 111 -37.07 28.60 -32.37
C PHE A 111 -36.46 29.98 -32.58
N VAL A 112 -37.27 31.02 -32.81
CA VAL A 112 -36.83 32.40 -32.91
C VAL A 112 -36.21 32.85 -31.58
N LEU A 113 -36.83 32.48 -30.44
CA LEU A 113 -36.33 32.83 -29.12
C LEU A 113 -35.04 32.10 -28.78
N VAL A 114 -34.94 30.81 -29.14
CA VAL A 114 -33.69 30.02 -28.99
C VAL A 114 -32.56 30.56 -29.87
N PHE A 115 -32.91 30.93 -31.14
CA PHE A 115 -31.91 31.55 -32.02
C PHE A 115 -31.48 32.93 -31.53
N ALA A 116 -32.40 33.73 -30.97
CA ALA A 116 -32.09 35.04 -30.40
C ALA A 116 -31.21 34.92 -29.16
N THR A 117 -31.47 33.94 -28.28
CA THR A 117 -30.61 33.69 -27.10
C THR A 117 -29.26 33.16 -27.47
N LEU A 118 -29.18 32.26 -28.47
CA LEU A 118 -27.93 31.78 -29.03
C LEU A 118 -27.14 32.90 -29.69
N ALA A 119 -27.80 33.78 -30.48
CA ALA A 119 -27.14 34.92 -31.12
C ALA A 119 -26.64 35.95 -30.09
N LEU A 120 -27.39 36.20 -29.00
CA LEU A 120 -26.94 37.04 -27.89
C LEU A 120 -25.79 36.42 -27.12
N GLY A 121 -25.80 35.11 -26.93
CA GLY A 121 -24.69 34.38 -26.33
C GLY A 121 -23.43 34.44 -27.20
N ILE A 122 -23.53 34.22 -28.51
CA ILE A 122 -22.43 34.34 -29.46
C ILE A 122 -21.93 35.79 -29.52
N PHE A 123 -22.84 36.77 -29.49
CA PHE A 123 -22.45 38.19 -29.47
C PHE A 123 -21.77 38.57 -28.15
N GLY A 124 -22.21 38.02 -27.02
CA GLY A 124 -21.54 38.20 -25.72
C GLY A 124 -20.13 37.65 -25.73
N ILE A 125 -19.96 36.41 -26.22
CA ILE A 125 -18.64 35.74 -26.36
C ILE A 125 -17.77 36.51 -27.37
N ALA A 126 -18.33 36.97 -28.48
CA ALA A 126 -17.61 37.78 -29.46
C ALA A 126 -17.21 39.18 -28.91
N ALA A 127 -18.08 39.78 -28.10
CA ALA A 127 -17.78 41.04 -27.43
C ALA A 127 -16.72 40.91 -26.35
N ASP A 128 -16.70 39.80 -25.62
CA ASP A 128 -15.63 39.50 -24.66
C ASP A 128 -14.31 39.15 -25.37
N LEU A 129 -14.36 38.41 -26.48
CA LEU A 129 -13.20 38.18 -27.33
C LEU A 129 -12.64 39.49 -27.90
N ILE A 130 -13.49 40.41 -28.34
CA ILE A 130 -13.08 41.73 -28.86
C ILE A 130 -12.60 42.65 -27.73
N ARG A 131 -13.13 42.52 -26.49
CA ARG A 131 -12.61 43.28 -25.34
C ARG A 131 -11.29 42.76 -24.85
N SER A 132 -11.00 41.44 -25.01
CA SER A 132 -9.71 40.88 -24.67
C SER A 132 -8.61 41.22 -25.69
N ASP A 133 -9.01 41.69 -26.90
CA ASP A 133 -8.10 41.96 -28.03
C ASP A 133 -7.39 43.33 -27.95
N LYS A 134 -7.18 43.88 -26.76
CA LYS A 134 -6.35 45.10 -26.62
C LYS A 134 -4.83 44.88 -26.67
N HIS A 135 -4.38 43.68 -26.98
CA HIS A 135 -2.98 43.37 -27.27
C HIS A 135 -2.79 42.46 -28.46
N ILE A 136 -3.33 42.80 -29.63
CA ILE A 136 -2.77 42.26 -30.86
C ILE A 136 -1.49 43.01 -31.17
N SER A 137 -0.41 42.60 -30.55
CA SER A 137 0.95 42.86 -31.05
C SER A 137 1.04 42.16 -32.42
N THR A 138 1.46 42.88 -33.45
CA THR A 138 1.74 42.33 -34.79
C THR A 138 2.72 41.16 -34.62
N ALA A 139 2.18 39.94 -34.58
CA ALA A 139 2.94 38.74 -34.33
C ALA A 139 3.89 38.48 -35.51
N ASN A 140 5.16 38.41 -35.19
CA ASN A 140 6.19 37.86 -36.07
C ASN A 140 5.79 36.38 -36.41
N PRO A 141 5.72 35.96 -37.69
CA PRO A 141 5.22 34.63 -38.06
C PRO A 141 5.98 33.45 -37.48
N ASN A 142 7.09 33.71 -36.78
CA ASN A 142 7.89 32.68 -36.11
C ASN A 142 7.76 32.72 -34.55
N GLN A 143 6.81 33.49 -34.00
CA GLN A 143 6.64 33.57 -32.56
C GLN A 143 5.56 32.58 -32.10
N VAL A 144 5.97 31.53 -31.35
CA VAL A 144 5.05 30.65 -30.65
C VAL A 144 4.46 31.43 -29.46
N VAL A 145 3.14 31.60 -29.46
CA VAL A 145 2.44 32.25 -28.34
C VAL A 145 1.99 31.11 -27.39
N ILE A 146 2.59 31.10 -26.21
CA ILE A 146 2.21 30.18 -25.13
C ILE A 146 1.23 30.91 -24.23
N TYR A 147 0.00 30.41 -24.14
CA TYR A 147 -1.02 30.93 -23.24
C TYR A 147 -0.88 30.27 -21.88
N GLN A 148 -0.73 31.06 -20.84
CA GLN A 148 -0.69 30.60 -19.44
C GLN A 148 -1.65 31.48 -18.64
N ASN A 149 -2.67 30.83 -18.05
CA ASN A 149 -3.60 31.50 -17.15
C ASN A 149 -3.35 31.02 -15.73
N SER A 150 -3.34 31.95 -14.78
CA SER A 150 -3.35 31.62 -13.36
C SER A 150 -4.73 31.10 -12.93
N LYS A 151 -4.78 30.30 -11.88
CA LYS A 151 -6.04 29.98 -11.22
C LYS A 151 -6.72 31.28 -10.74
N PRO A 152 -8.07 31.32 -10.66
CA PRO A 152 -8.79 32.44 -10.05
C PRO A 152 -8.30 32.73 -8.62
N GLU A 153 -8.40 33.98 -8.19
CA GLU A 153 -8.12 34.37 -6.81
C GLU A 153 -9.04 33.60 -5.85
N GLY A 154 -8.49 33.09 -4.74
CA GLY A 154 -9.22 32.25 -3.78
C GLY A 154 -9.45 30.79 -4.22
N ALA A 155 -9.09 30.40 -5.44
CA ALA A 155 -9.30 29.02 -5.93
C ALA A 155 -8.58 27.93 -5.10
N ASN A 156 -7.62 28.32 -4.24
CA ASN A 156 -6.90 27.41 -3.36
C ASN A 156 -7.33 27.51 -1.89
N ASP A 157 -8.39 28.27 -1.58
CA ASP A 157 -8.91 28.40 -0.23
C ASP A 157 -9.61 27.10 0.19
N LEU A 158 -9.34 26.62 1.39
CA LEU A 158 -9.85 25.32 1.88
C LEU A 158 -11.37 25.22 1.84
N GLU A 159 -12.06 26.34 2.04
CA GLU A 159 -13.53 26.43 2.00
C GLU A 159 -14.11 26.04 0.63
N ASN A 160 -13.34 26.20 -0.45
CA ASN A 160 -13.75 25.81 -1.81
C ASN A 160 -13.58 24.31 -2.09
N PHE A 161 -12.96 23.58 -1.17
CA PHE A 161 -12.68 22.14 -1.29
C PHE A 161 -13.52 21.26 -0.37
N VAL A 162 -14.52 21.83 0.29
CA VAL A 162 -15.43 21.09 1.17
C VAL A 162 -16.88 21.27 0.72
N ASP A 163 -17.67 20.19 0.69
CA ASP A 163 -19.09 20.25 0.37
C ASP A 163 -19.96 20.58 1.61
N GLU A 164 -21.26 20.72 1.39
CA GLU A 164 -22.25 21.01 2.45
C GLU A 164 -22.34 19.96 3.55
N ASN A 165 -21.84 18.74 3.30
CA ASN A 165 -21.81 17.62 4.24
C ASN A 165 -20.46 17.52 4.97
N GLY A 166 -19.56 18.47 4.75
CA GLY A 166 -18.21 18.46 5.34
C GLY A 166 -17.23 17.50 4.65
N ARG A 167 -17.57 17.01 3.46
CA ARG A 167 -16.71 16.13 2.68
C ARG A 167 -15.78 16.95 1.81
N TYR A 168 -14.47 16.69 1.93
CA TYR A 168 -13.43 17.33 1.14
C TYR A 168 -13.32 16.73 -0.27
N THR A 169 -12.79 17.51 -1.20
CA THR A 169 -12.14 16.98 -2.42
C THR A 169 -10.77 16.41 -2.09
N THR A 170 -10.10 15.75 -3.05
CA THR A 170 -8.72 15.26 -2.86
C THR A 170 -7.76 16.41 -2.49
N GLU A 171 -7.90 17.56 -3.14
CA GLU A 171 -7.12 18.76 -2.83
C GLU A 171 -7.41 19.28 -1.42
N GLY A 172 -8.69 19.22 -1.02
CA GLY A 172 -9.13 19.63 0.32
C GLY A 172 -8.54 18.73 1.40
N VAL A 173 -8.57 17.41 1.22
CA VAL A 173 -7.91 16.46 2.14
C VAL A 173 -6.43 16.78 2.25
N ALA A 174 -5.73 16.92 1.12
CA ALA A 174 -4.31 17.24 1.11
C ALA A 174 -4.00 18.54 1.87
N ALA A 175 -4.78 19.61 1.65
CA ALA A 175 -4.62 20.89 2.34
C ALA A 175 -4.90 20.80 3.84
N ALA A 176 -5.92 20.02 4.25
CA ALA A 176 -6.34 19.86 5.64
C ALA A 176 -5.29 19.14 6.50
N VAL A 177 -4.65 18.09 5.93
CA VAL A 177 -3.75 17.21 6.70
C VAL A 177 -2.26 17.49 6.53
N LYS A 178 -1.85 18.29 5.54
CA LYS A 178 -0.43 18.49 5.18
C LYS A 178 0.48 18.90 6.35
N GLU A 179 -0.03 19.68 7.31
CA GLU A 179 0.76 20.14 8.46
C GLU A 179 0.89 19.07 9.57
N SER A 180 0.05 18.04 9.49
CA SER A 180 0.03 16.91 10.41
C SER A 180 0.81 15.69 9.89
N ILE A 181 1.36 15.78 8.67
CA ILE A 181 2.21 14.75 8.07
C ILE A 181 3.62 15.29 7.95
N VAL A 182 4.57 14.52 8.44
CA VAL A 182 5.98 14.89 8.49
C VAL A 182 6.83 13.90 7.70
N GLU A 183 8.01 14.33 7.29
CA GLU A 183 9.04 13.49 6.71
C GLU A 183 10.04 13.08 7.78
N ILE A 184 10.49 11.83 7.75
CA ILE A 184 11.46 11.28 8.68
C ILE A 184 12.70 10.86 7.92
N TYR A 185 13.84 11.43 8.29
CA TYR A 185 15.15 11.06 7.80
C TYR A 185 15.87 10.23 8.86
N THR A 186 16.42 9.10 8.46
CA THR A 186 17.12 8.18 9.37
C THR A 186 18.58 8.06 8.97
N TYR A 187 19.47 8.29 9.92
CA TYR A 187 20.92 8.29 9.75
C TYR A 187 21.58 7.26 10.65
N SER A 188 22.70 6.70 10.19
CA SER A 188 23.51 5.75 11.00
C SER A 188 24.57 6.45 11.87
N ASP A 189 24.80 7.74 11.70
CA ASP A 189 25.80 8.48 12.46
C ASP A 189 25.23 9.80 13.03
N ALA A 190 25.81 10.23 14.17
CA ALA A 190 25.38 11.40 14.92
C ALA A 190 25.62 12.75 14.19
N PHE A 191 26.42 12.74 13.13
CA PHE A 191 26.71 13.93 12.32
C PHE A 191 25.80 14.04 11.09
N HIS A 192 24.85 13.09 10.93
CA HIS A 192 23.89 13.02 9.83
C HIS A 192 24.53 12.98 8.43
N ASN A 193 25.72 12.38 8.32
CA ASN A 193 26.44 12.25 7.04
C ASN A 193 26.03 11.00 6.26
N SER A 194 25.46 9.99 6.94
CA SER A 194 25.11 8.70 6.36
C SER A 194 23.61 8.44 6.43
N LEU A 195 22.89 8.98 5.45
CA LEU A 195 21.45 8.75 5.30
C LEU A 195 21.20 7.28 4.94
N GLN A 196 20.37 6.59 5.73
CA GLN A 196 20.02 5.20 5.54
C GLN A 196 18.63 5.03 4.90
N GLY A 197 17.74 5.99 5.11
CA GLY A 197 16.40 5.93 4.55
C GLY A 197 15.56 7.15 4.90
N THR A 198 14.43 7.24 4.23
CA THR A 198 13.40 8.23 4.48
C THR A 198 12.04 7.57 4.59
N GLY A 199 11.15 8.17 5.35
CA GLY A 199 9.77 7.76 5.48
C GLY A 199 8.90 8.91 5.90
N SER A 200 7.68 8.62 6.26
CA SER A 200 6.69 9.59 6.72
C SER A 200 6.29 9.34 8.18
N GLY A 201 5.67 10.32 8.79
CA GLY A 201 5.08 10.22 10.10
C GLY A 201 3.78 10.99 10.20
N VAL A 202 2.89 10.56 11.09
CA VAL A 202 1.63 11.23 11.42
C VAL A 202 1.73 11.82 12.83
N VAL A 203 1.54 13.12 12.93
CA VAL A 203 1.56 13.83 14.22
C VAL A 203 0.32 13.43 15.03
N LEU A 204 0.53 12.92 16.23
CA LEU A 204 -0.53 12.43 17.13
C LEU A 204 -1.00 13.47 18.13
N SER A 205 -0.09 14.35 18.56
CA SER A 205 -0.39 15.31 19.61
C SER A 205 0.37 16.63 19.40
N ASP A 206 -0.15 17.68 19.96
CA ASP A 206 0.43 19.03 19.89
C ASP A 206 1.78 19.15 20.63
N ASP A 207 2.10 18.26 21.54
CA ASP A 207 3.38 18.19 22.23
C ASP A 207 4.45 17.38 21.47
N GLY A 208 4.16 16.96 20.22
CA GLY A 208 5.13 16.42 19.25
C GLY A 208 5.33 14.92 19.26
N TYR A 209 4.36 14.11 19.72
CA TYR A 209 4.35 12.66 19.44
C TYR A 209 3.98 12.40 17.98
N ILE A 210 4.69 11.47 17.34
CA ILE A 210 4.53 11.14 15.94
C ILE A 210 4.55 9.62 15.81
N VAL A 211 3.56 9.04 15.12
CA VAL A 211 3.58 7.62 14.73
C VAL A 211 4.21 7.47 13.34
N THR A 212 4.94 6.39 13.18
CA THR A 212 5.52 5.95 11.89
C THR A 212 5.61 4.43 11.86
N ASN A 213 6.16 3.86 10.79
CA ASN A 213 6.47 2.43 10.76
C ASN A 213 7.81 2.13 11.45
N ALA A 214 7.90 0.96 12.07
CA ALA A 214 9.12 0.51 12.74
C ALA A 214 10.30 0.33 11.78
N HIS A 215 10.03 -0.08 10.52
CA HIS A 215 11.05 -0.25 9.49
C HIS A 215 11.62 1.07 8.93
N VAL A 216 10.97 2.21 9.18
CA VAL A 216 11.48 3.55 8.84
C VAL A 216 12.65 3.94 9.75
N LEU A 217 12.68 3.40 10.97
CA LEU A 217 13.66 3.74 11.99
C LEU A 217 14.77 2.68 12.07
N LEU A 218 16.01 3.14 12.26
CA LEU A 218 17.11 2.26 12.68
C LEU A 218 17.13 2.12 14.21
N GLU A 219 17.56 0.97 14.70
CA GLU A 219 17.65 0.68 16.12
C GLU A 219 18.56 1.67 16.87
N ASP A 220 19.77 1.84 16.40
CA ASP A 220 20.77 2.76 16.95
C ASP A 220 20.95 4.01 16.04
N GLY A 221 19.89 4.41 15.34
CA GLY A 221 19.92 5.51 14.38
C GLY A 221 19.61 6.86 15.00
N TYR A 222 19.92 7.88 14.21
CA TYR A 222 19.55 9.27 14.48
C TYR A 222 18.42 9.64 13.52
N HIS A 223 17.43 10.35 14.02
CA HIS A 223 16.22 10.63 13.26
C HIS A 223 15.91 12.12 13.29
N ASP A 224 15.71 12.69 12.11
CA ASP A 224 15.23 14.06 11.94
C ASP A 224 13.83 14.07 11.37
N VAL A 225 13.00 14.94 11.90
CA VAL A 225 11.65 15.21 11.44
C VAL A 225 11.65 16.53 10.68
N HIS A 226 11.25 16.48 9.43
CA HIS A 226 11.10 17.64 8.57
C HIS A 226 9.61 17.97 8.42
N THR A 227 9.24 19.18 8.73
CA THR A 227 7.89 19.71 8.61
C THR A 227 7.69 20.42 7.27
N THR A 228 6.45 20.57 6.86
CA THR A 228 6.09 21.18 5.57
C THR A 228 6.46 22.66 5.45
N ASP A 229 6.70 23.34 6.58
CA ASP A 229 7.22 24.73 6.64
C ASP A 229 8.75 24.80 6.56
N GLY A 230 9.41 23.65 6.32
CA GLY A 230 10.85 23.56 6.11
C GLY A 230 11.70 23.52 7.39
N LYS A 231 11.07 23.38 8.56
CA LYS A 231 11.81 23.21 9.81
C LYS A 231 12.26 21.78 10.00
N VAL A 232 13.37 21.61 10.70
CA VAL A 232 13.98 20.31 11.01
C VAL A 232 14.14 20.17 12.51
N TYR A 233 13.69 19.05 13.03
CA TYR A 233 13.74 18.75 14.46
C TYR A 233 14.35 17.38 14.69
N SER A 234 15.29 17.26 15.62
CA SER A 234 15.81 15.97 16.03
C SER A 234 14.76 15.22 16.85
N ALA A 235 14.49 13.97 16.50
CA ALA A 235 13.50 13.14 17.14
C ALA A 235 14.16 12.05 18.00
N LYS A 236 13.49 11.71 19.10
CA LYS A 236 13.84 10.58 19.96
C LYS A 236 12.85 9.44 19.71
N VAL A 237 13.35 8.23 19.59
CA VAL A 237 12.49 7.04 19.58
C VAL A 237 11.90 6.87 20.99
N VAL A 238 10.57 6.86 21.06
CA VAL A 238 9.81 6.59 22.29
C VAL A 238 9.66 5.09 22.47
N GLY A 239 9.31 4.40 21.40
CA GLY A 239 9.21 2.95 21.35
C GLY A 239 8.96 2.48 19.91
N ARG A 240 9.29 1.21 19.67
CA ARG A 240 9.04 0.56 18.38
C ARG A 240 8.59 -0.87 18.59
N ASP A 241 7.79 -1.39 17.68
CA ASP A 241 7.37 -2.79 17.62
C ASP A 241 7.52 -3.30 16.19
N VAL A 242 8.58 -4.04 15.94
CA VAL A 242 8.90 -4.57 14.61
C VAL A 242 7.85 -5.55 14.12
N LYS A 243 7.16 -6.25 15.04
CA LYS A 243 6.09 -7.21 14.69
C LYS A 243 4.91 -6.54 14.03
N THR A 244 4.43 -5.45 14.62
CA THR A 244 3.28 -4.70 14.11
C THR A 244 3.67 -3.64 13.09
N ASP A 245 4.99 -3.43 12.94
CA ASP A 245 5.54 -2.38 12.08
C ASP A 245 5.10 -0.98 12.50
N ILE A 246 4.87 -0.75 13.80
CA ILE A 246 4.50 0.55 14.38
C ILE A 246 5.64 1.06 15.27
N ALA A 247 5.92 2.33 15.16
CA ALA A 247 6.85 3.03 16.05
C ALA A 247 6.32 4.42 16.42
N VAL A 248 6.78 4.92 17.56
CA VAL A 248 6.49 6.28 18.04
C VAL A 248 7.81 7.00 18.26
N ILE A 249 7.91 8.20 17.71
CA ILE A 249 9.00 9.14 17.96
C ILE A 249 8.46 10.41 18.59
N LYS A 250 9.35 11.21 19.18
CA LYS A 250 9.01 12.44 19.86
C LYS A 250 9.97 13.56 19.48
N VAL A 251 9.42 14.70 19.10
CA VAL A 251 10.14 15.97 18.99
C VAL A 251 9.73 16.91 20.16
N ASN A 252 10.59 17.82 20.56
CA ASN A 252 10.30 18.77 21.65
C ASN A 252 9.74 20.10 21.10
N GLU A 253 8.77 19.99 20.20
CA GLU A 253 8.14 21.13 19.53
C GLU A 253 6.64 20.95 19.43
N SER A 254 5.93 22.06 19.32
CA SER A 254 4.48 22.03 19.11
C SER A 254 4.19 21.83 17.64
N LEU A 255 3.51 20.72 17.34
CA LEU A 255 3.09 20.35 16.00
C LEU A 255 1.56 20.25 15.93
N LYS A 256 1.01 20.38 14.71
CA LYS A 256 -0.44 20.24 14.49
C LYS A 256 -0.83 18.75 14.43
N PRO A 257 -1.65 18.25 15.37
CA PRO A 257 -2.08 16.87 15.34
C PRO A 257 -3.00 16.55 14.18
N ALA A 258 -2.90 15.32 13.67
CA ALA A 258 -3.89 14.77 12.77
C ALA A 258 -5.18 14.38 13.52
N VAL A 259 -6.30 14.43 12.83
CA VAL A 259 -7.55 13.87 13.34
C VAL A 259 -7.58 12.39 12.98
N LEU A 260 -7.68 11.52 13.99
CA LEU A 260 -7.82 10.09 13.79
C LEU A 260 -9.29 9.75 13.57
N GLY A 261 -9.57 8.91 12.56
CA GLY A 261 -10.90 8.40 12.26
C GLY A 261 -11.18 7.06 12.94
N ASN A 262 -12.23 6.39 12.49
CA ASN A 262 -12.60 5.05 12.91
C ASN A 262 -12.48 4.08 11.72
N SER A 263 -11.47 3.22 11.73
CA SER A 263 -11.23 2.28 10.62
C SER A 263 -12.26 1.16 10.50
N ASP A 264 -13.07 0.92 11.55
CA ASP A 264 -14.13 -0.10 11.51
C ASP A 264 -15.38 0.39 10.75
N GLU A 265 -15.51 1.70 10.53
CA GLU A 265 -16.60 2.31 9.77
C GLU A 265 -16.30 2.40 8.26
N VAL A 266 -15.07 2.07 7.86
CA VAL A 266 -14.62 2.20 6.47
C VAL A 266 -15.27 1.17 5.57
N LEU A 267 -15.81 1.63 4.44
CA LEU A 267 -16.50 0.79 3.47
C LEU A 267 -15.66 0.54 2.22
N VAL A 268 -15.76 -0.66 1.66
CA VAL A 268 -15.17 -0.97 0.35
C VAL A 268 -15.78 -0.08 -0.73
N GLY A 269 -14.94 0.53 -1.54
CA GLY A 269 -15.32 1.52 -2.56
C GLY A 269 -15.29 2.97 -2.06
N GLU A 270 -15.07 3.20 -0.76
CA GLU A 270 -14.90 4.54 -0.19
C GLU A 270 -13.64 5.21 -0.76
N GLN A 271 -13.76 6.46 -1.16
CA GLN A 271 -12.62 7.24 -1.66
C GLN A 271 -11.68 7.59 -0.52
N VAL A 272 -10.38 7.42 -0.76
CA VAL A 272 -9.32 7.68 0.20
C VAL A 272 -8.14 8.37 -0.45
N VAL A 273 -7.35 9.03 0.38
CA VAL A 273 -6.13 9.74 -0.03
C VAL A 273 -4.98 9.24 0.82
N ALA A 274 -3.92 8.77 0.17
CA ALA A 274 -2.67 8.47 0.86
C ALA A 274 -1.77 9.71 0.80
N VAL A 275 -1.27 10.11 1.97
CA VAL A 275 -0.43 11.30 2.15
C VAL A 275 0.86 10.88 2.83
N GLY A 276 1.97 11.18 2.18
CA GLY A 276 3.30 10.89 2.69
C GLY A 276 4.33 11.84 2.09
N ASN A 277 5.59 11.58 2.39
CA ASN A 277 6.68 12.46 1.99
C ASN A 277 7.85 11.66 1.38
N PRO A 278 7.66 10.99 0.22
CA PRO A 278 8.67 10.13 -0.35
C PRO A 278 9.86 10.93 -0.89
N ALA A 279 11.07 10.52 -0.51
CA ALA A 279 12.36 10.92 -1.11
C ALA A 279 12.60 12.45 -1.18
N GLY A 280 12.15 13.22 -0.19
CA GLY A 280 12.30 14.68 -0.20
C GLY A 280 11.35 15.38 -1.18
N LEU A 281 10.40 14.66 -1.73
CA LEU A 281 9.29 15.22 -2.51
C LEU A 281 8.14 15.51 -1.55
N SER A 282 8.29 16.58 -0.77
CA SER A 282 7.35 17.01 0.27
C SER A 282 5.89 16.94 -0.21
N ASN A 283 5.03 16.30 0.60
CA ASN A 283 3.59 16.21 0.36
C ASN A 283 3.19 15.44 -0.91
N THR A 284 3.72 14.25 -1.12
CA THR A 284 3.19 13.37 -2.15
C THR A 284 1.79 12.90 -1.73
N VAL A 285 0.84 13.20 -2.58
CA VAL A 285 -0.56 12.84 -2.42
C VAL A 285 -0.96 11.88 -3.55
N THR A 286 -1.52 10.76 -3.19
CA THR A 286 -2.11 9.83 -4.15
C THR A 286 -3.54 9.50 -3.71
N ASP A 287 -4.47 9.45 -4.63
CA ASP A 287 -5.86 9.12 -4.35
C ASP A 287 -6.24 7.74 -4.90
N GLY A 288 -7.29 7.21 -4.35
CA GLY A 288 -7.83 5.92 -4.73
C GLY A 288 -9.09 5.58 -3.94
N ILE A 289 -9.36 4.29 -3.85
CA ILE A 289 -10.50 3.76 -3.08
C ILE A 289 -10.02 2.68 -2.10
N VAL A 290 -10.83 2.40 -1.12
CA VAL A 290 -10.72 1.19 -0.30
C VAL A 290 -11.06 0.00 -1.18
N SER A 291 -10.08 -0.84 -1.49
CA SER A 291 -10.27 -2.05 -2.31
C SER A 291 -10.77 -3.23 -1.49
N ALA A 292 -10.37 -3.31 -0.21
CA ALA A 292 -10.86 -4.30 0.76
C ALA A 292 -10.55 -3.83 2.19
N THR A 293 -11.33 -4.32 3.15
CA THR A 293 -11.11 -4.17 4.59
C THR A 293 -10.85 -5.52 5.24
N GLY A 294 -10.29 -5.54 6.45
CA GLY A 294 -10.05 -6.76 7.22
C GLY A 294 -9.03 -7.71 6.57
N ARG A 295 -8.10 -7.20 5.76
CA ARG A 295 -7.03 -8.00 5.17
C ARG A 295 -5.96 -8.29 6.21
N LYS A 296 -5.84 -9.56 6.61
CA LYS A 296 -4.74 -10.01 7.42
C LYS A 296 -3.51 -10.20 6.55
N ILE A 297 -2.59 -9.27 6.67
CA ILE A 297 -1.33 -9.30 5.93
C ILE A 297 -0.23 -9.78 6.86
N ARG A 298 0.43 -10.86 6.46
CA ARG A 298 1.53 -11.44 7.20
C ARG A 298 2.85 -10.88 6.70
N SER A 299 3.67 -10.41 7.61
CA SER A 299 5.05 -10.05 7.32
C SER A 299 5.91 -11.30 7.16
N ASP A 300 6.57 -11.47 6.02
CA ASP A 300 7.50 -12.59 5.77
C ASP A 300 8.69 -12.59 6.75
N SER A 301 9.08 -11.41 7.25
CA SER A 301 10.23 -11.27 8.14
C SER A 301 9.90 -11.52 9.61
N THR A 302 8.69 -11.21 10.06
CA THR A 302 8.28 -11.33 11.47
C THR A 302 7.23 -12.39 11.72
N GLY A 303 6.61 -12.92 10.66
CA GLY A 303 5.51 -13.87 10.75
C GLY A 303 4.23 -13.31 11.38
N PHE A 304 4.22 -12.04 11.78
CA PHE A 304 3.08 -11.41 12.43
C PHE A 304 2.03 -10.94 11.42
N GLU A 305 0.76 -11.11 11.76
CA GLU A 305 -0.36 -10.65 10.93
C GLU A 305 -0.89 -9.33 11.45
N MET A 306 -0.96 -8.34 10.57
CA MET A 306 -1.63 -7.07 10.82
C MET A 306 -2.92 -6.98 10.01
N ASN A 307 -3.93 -6.38 10.65
CA ASN A 307 -5.16 -6.05 9.96
C ASN A 307 -4.97 -4.79 9.15
N CYS A 308 -5.20 -4.88 7.85
CA CYS A 308 -4.92 -3.81 6.91
C CYS A 308 -6.15 -3.44 6.08
N ILE A 309 -6.22 -2.16 5.74
CA ILE A 309 -7.03 -1.64 4.64
C ILE A 309 -6.21 -1.82 3.36
N GLN A 310 -6.80 -2.47 2.36
CA GLN A 310 -6.25 -2.52 1.01
C GLN A 310 -6.78 -1.34 0.20
N THR A 311 -5.90 -0.66 -0.53
CA THR A 311 -6.25 0.46 -1.41
C THR A 311 -5.52 0.36 -2.74
N ASN A 312 -6.07 0.97 -3.79
CA ASN A 312 -5.38 1.18 -5.05
C ASN A 312 -4.70 2.56 -5.14
N ALA A 313 -4.83 3.40 -4.11
CA ALA A 313 -3.97 4.58 -3.97
C ALA A 313 -2.50 4.12 -3.99
N ALA A 314 -1.65 4.79 -4.75
CA ALA A 314 -0.26 4.38 -4.92
C ALA A 314 0.51 4.53 -3.60
N ILE A 315 0.97 3.40 -3.05
CA ILE A 315 1.86 3.33 -1.89
C ILE A 315 3.24 2.90 -2.39
N SER A 316 4.24 3.70 -2.09
CA SER A 316 5.64 3.49 -2.53
C SER A 316 6.59 3.76 -1.36
N PRO A 317 7.87 3.34 -1.47
CA PRO A 317 8.89 3.73 -0.50
C PRO A 317 8.90 5.25 -0.30
N GLY A 318 8.84 5.68 0.96
CA GLY A 318 8.70 7.08 1.38
C GLY A 318 7.29 7.45 1.87
N ASN A 319 6.22 6.82 1.35
CA ASN A 319 4.89 6.95 1.97
C ASN A 319 4.74 6.11 3.26
N SER A 320 5.65 5.15 3.50
CA SER A 320 5.65 4.34 4.73
C SER A 320 5.64 5.21 5.98
N GLY A 321 4.74 4.91 6.91
CA GLY A 321 4.52 5.69 8.13
C GLY A 321 3.63 6.91 7.95
N GLY A 322 3.23 7.24 6.73
CA GLY A 322 2.29 8.30 6.41
C GLY A 322 0.83 7.87 6.66
N ALA A 323 -0.10 8.69 6.20
CA ALA A 323 -1.52 8.52 6.46
C ALA A 323 -2.29 7.99 5.25
N LEU A 324 -3.21 7.06 5.49
CA LEU A 324 -4.39 6.85 4.65
C LEU A 324 -5.54 7.64 5.27
N VAL A 325 -6.12 8.55 4.51
CA VAL A 325 -7.07 9.56 5.00
C VAL A 325 -8.39 9.40 4.25
N ASN A 326 -9.51 9.47 4.97
CA ASN A 326 -10.83 9.51 4.35
C ASN A 326 -11.17 10.91 3.83
N MET A 327 -12.29 11.05 3.13
CA MET A 327 -12.70 12.33 2.55
C MET A 327 -13.26 13.33 3.59
N TYR A 328 -13.12 13.05 4.88
CA TYR A 328 -13.40 13.97 5.99
C TYR A 328 -12.13 14.46 6.68
N GLY A 329 -10.96 14.19 6.09
CA GLY A 329 -9.66 14.61 6.63
C GLY A 329 -9.21 13.78 7.84
N GLN A 330 -9.77 12.60 8.05
CA GLN A 330 -9.46 11.73 9.18
C GLN A 330 -8.52 10.60 8.77
N VAL A 331 -7.50 10.36 9.55
CA VAL A 331 -6.56 9.24 9.36
C VAL A 331 -7.22 7.93 9.76
N ILE A 332 -7.43 7.04 8.81
CA ILE A 332 -8.05 5.72 8.99
C ILE A 332 -7.03 4.58 8.97
N GLY A 333 -5.77 4.86 8.60
CA GLY A 333 -4.69 3.88 8.63
C GLY A 333 -3.32 4.51 8.46
N ILE A 334 -2.29 3.74 8.84
CA ILE A 334 -0.88 4.07 8.65
C ILE A 334 -0.37 3.31 7.42
N THR A 335 0.06 4.02 6.40
CA THR A 335 0.53 3.42 5.14
C THR A 335 1.84 2.66 5.35
N SER A 336 1.98 1.48 4.71
CA SER A 336 3.21 0.68 4.78
C SER A 336 3.56 0.11 3.41
N SER A 337 4.72 0.47 2.88
CA SER A 337 5.26 -0.09 1.64
C SER A 337 5.87 -1.48 1.80
N LYS A 338 6.09 -1.93 3.04
CA LYS A 338 6.63 -3.26 3.36
C LYS A 338 5.75 -4.40 2.83
N TYR A 339 4.46 -4.15 2.72
CA TYR A 339 3.46 -5.12 2.27
C TYR A 339 3.14 -5.01 0.77
N VAL A 340 3.80 -4.11 0.06
CA VAL A 340 3.61 -3.92 -1.39
C VAL A 340 4.51 -4.89 -2.14
N SER A 341 3.92 -5.79 -2.92
CA SER A 341 4.68 -6.65 -3.83
C SER A 341 5.03 -5.88 -5.10
N SER A 342 6.31 -5.85 -5.46
CA SER A 342 6.78 -5.26 -6.72
C SER A 342 6.20 -5.92 -7.98
N SER A 343 5.55 -7.08 -7.81
CA SER A 343 4.95 -7.85 -8.91
C SER A 343 3.49 -7.49 -9.20
N TYR A 344 2.84 -6.67 -8.37
CA TYR A 344 1.43 -6.34 -8.50
C TYR A 344 1.21 -4.83 -8.34
N GLU A 345 0.90 -4.15 -9.44
CA GLU A 345 0.49 -2.76 -9.41
C GLU A 345 -0.91 -2.60 -8.81
N GLY A 346 -1.14 -1.50 -8.08
CA GLY A 346 -2.45 -1.17 -7.50
C GLY A 346 -2.82 -1.95 -6.23
N LEU A 347 -1.86 -2.58 -5.57
CA LEU A 347 -2.03 -3.19 -4.25
C LEU A 347 -1.27 -2.39 -3.19
N GLY A 348 -1.92 -1.41 -2.60
CA GLY A 348 -1.44 -0.67 -1.44
C GLY A 348 -2.08 -1.17 -0.16
N PHE A 349 -1.37 -1.04 0.98
CA PHE A 349 -1.86 -1.45 2.29
C PHE A 349 -1.59 -0.36 3.34
N ALA A 350 -2.55 -0.21 4.25
CA ALA A 350 -2.41 0.62 5.43
C ALA A 350 -2.87 -0.17 6.66
N ILE A 351 -2.06 -0.15 7.72
CA ILE A 351 -2.41 -0.73 9.02
C ILE A 351 -3.60 0.07 9.57
N THR A 352 -4.67 -0.62 9.97
CA THR A 352 -5.88 0.04 10.48
C THR A 352 -5.56 0.92 11.69
N ILE A 353 -6.14 2.10 11.75
CA ILE A 353 -5.85 3.02 12.87
C ILE A 353 -6.36 2.49 14.21
N ASN A 354 -7.47 1.72 14.21
CA ASN A 354 -8.03 1.13 15.42
C ASN A 354 -7.11 0.05 16.01
N ASP A 355 -6.40 -0.72 15.17
CA ASP A 355 -5.41 -1.70 15.64
C ASP A 355 -4.08 -1.04 16.01
N ALA A 356 -3.69 0.02 15.32
CA ALA A 356 -2.48 0.77 15.63
C ALA A 356 -2.58 1.55 16.96
N LYS A 357 -3.76 2.09 17.29
CA LYS A 357 -3.96 2.96 18.45
C LYS A 357 -3.56 2.32 19.78
N PRO A 358 -4.00 1.11 20.16
CA PRO A 358 -3.58 0.49 21.43
C PRO A 358 -2.07 0.23 21.48
N ILE A 359 -1.46 -0.10 20.34
CA ILE A 359 0.00 -0.28 20.20
C ILE A 359 0.70 1.07 20.48
N ILE A 360 0.25 2.13 19.82
CA ILE A 360 0.77 3.49 20.01
C ILE A 360 0.69 3.92 21.49
N GLU A 361 -0.47 3.73 22.11
CA GLU A 361 -0.69 4.09 23.53
C GLU A 361 0.26 3.33 24.45
N GLU A 362 0.49 2.04 24.19
CA GLU A 362 1.40 1.22 24.96
C GLU A 362 2.87 1.61 24.75
N LEU A 363 3.28 1.88 23.50
CA LEU A 363 4.61 2.40 23.19
C LEU A 363 4.88 3.75 23.87
N ILE A 364 3.91 4.67 23.88
CA ILE A 364 4.04 5.95 24.55
C ILE A 364 4.21 5.76 26.06
N LYS A 365 3.44 4.84 26.65
CA LYS A 365 3.43 4.61 28.10
C LYS A 365 4.65 3.87 28.59
N ASN A 366 5.04 2.80 27.92
CA ASN A 366 6.02 1.82 28.40
C ASN A 366 7.33 1.84 27.61
N GLY A 367 7.33 2.36 26.37
CA GLY A 367 8.44 2.26 25.42
C GLY A 367 8.48 0.93 24.64
N TYR A 368 7.68 -0.05 25.03
CA TYR A 368 7.62 -1.39 24.42
C TYR A 368 6.22 -1.99 24.59
N ILE A 369 5.91 -3.08 23.89
CA ILE A 369 4.65 -3.81 24.01
C ILE A 369 4.78 -4.90 25.06
N GLY A 370 3.96 -4.83 26.09
CA GLY A 370 3.94 -5.81 27.18
C GLY A 370 3.55 -7.21 26.71
N GLY A 371 4.01 -8.23 27.46
CA GLY A 371 3.74 -9.63 27.13
C GLY A 371 4.51 -10.18 25.92
N ARG A 372 5.25 -9.36 25.19
CA ARG A 372 6.18 -9.82 24.17
C ARG A 372 7.34 -10.56 24.80
N PHE A 373 7.79 -11.61 24.14
CA PHE A 373 8.95 -12.38 24.58
C PHE A 373 9.97 -12.53 23.47
N ARG A 374 11.21 -12.74 23.86
CA ARG A 374 12.30 -13.15 22.96
C ARG A 374 12.89 -14.47 23.44
N ILE A 375 13.24 -15.30 22.46
CA ILE A 375 13.90 -16.59 22.69
C ILE A 375 15.41 -16.37 22.85
N GLY A 376 15.97 -15.46 22.07
CA GLY A 376 17.39 -15.15 22.06
C GLY A 376 18.18 -16.00 21.08
N ILE A 377 17.61 -16.27 19.90
CA ILE A 377 18.27 -17.01 18.82
C ILE A 377 18.09 -16.26 17.49
N ARG A 378 19.07 -16.43 16.60
CA ARG A 378 18.86 -16.19 15.17
C ARG A 378 18.68 -17.53 14.48
N LEU A 379 17.71 -17.60 13.61
CA LEU A 379 17.29 -18.85 13.02
C LEU A 379 17.09 -18.74 11.51
N ILE A 380 17.17 -19.89 10.82
CA ILE A 380 16.75 -20.06 9.42
C ILE A 380 15.82 -21.26 9.39
N ASP A 381 14.60 -21.08 8.92
CA ASP A 381 13.68 -22.19 8.70
C ASP A 381 13.88 -22.88 7.35
N MET A 382 13.51 -24.13 7.24
CA MET A 382 13.65 -24.93 6.01
C MET A 382 12.37 -24.90 5.14
N SER A 383 11.58 -23.83 5.21
CA SER A 383 10.31 -23.70 4.48
C SER A 383 10.45 -23.68 2.95
N LYS A 384 11.63 -23.35 2.44
CA LYS A 384 11.92 -23.29 1.00
C LYS A 384 13.23 -24.04 0.69
N PRO A 385 13.33 -24.71 -0.48
CA PRO A 385 14.56 -25.41 -0.87
C PRO A 385 15.81 -24.54 -0.84
N SER A 386 15.72 -23.27 -1.29
CA SER A 386 16.84 -22.34 -1.27
C SER A 386 17.35 -22.01 0.14
N LYS A 387 16.49 -22.10 1.16
CA LYS A 387 16.92 -21.91 2.55
C LYS A 387 17.66 -23.14 3.07
N LYS A 388 17.20 -24.36 2.70
CA LYS A 388 17.92 -25.60 3.01
C LYS A 388 19.33 -25.58 2.39
N GLU A 389 19.46 -25.21 1.11
CA GLU A 389 20.75 -25.04 0.44
C GLU A 389 21.69 -24.06 1.18
N SER A 390 21.15 -22.91 1.63
CA SER A 390 21.94 -21.93 2.40
C SER A 390 22.40 -22.48 3.76
N ILE A 391 21.60 -23.34 4.42
CA ILE A 391 21.98 -23.99 5.67
C ILE A 391 23.09 -25.02 5.40
N GLU A 392 22.95 -25.85 4.37
CA GLU A 392 23.92 -26.87 3.97
C GLU A 392 25.26 -26.21 3.56
N GLU A 393 25.20 -25.06 2.87
CA GLU A 393 26.40 -24.26 2.57
C GLU A 393 27.09 -23.75 3.86
N ALA A 394 26.31 -23.26 4.82
CA ALA A 394 26.82 -22.78 6.11
C ALA A 394 27.43 -23.91 6.97
N LEU A 395 26.85 -25.11 6.91
CA LEU A 395 27.33 -26.29 7.61
C LEU A 395 28.54 -26.96 6.90
N GLY A 396 28.62 -26.82 5.58
CA GLY A 396 29.63 -27.47 4.74
C GLY A 396 29.39 -28.94 4.44
N TYR A 397 28.15 -29.43 4.67
CA TYR A 397 27.70 -30.78 4.35
C TYR A 397 26.17 -30.81 4.13
N GLU A 398 25.67 -31.86 3.46
CA GLU A 398 24.26 -32.06 3.17
C GLU A 398 23.52 -32.60 4.39
N LEU A 399 22.28 -32.16 4.58
CA LEU A 399 21.37 -32.66 5.61
C LEU A 399 20.65 -33.92 5.11
N PRO A 400 20.27 -34.85 6.00
CA PRO A 400 19.41 -35.98 5.62
C PRO A 400 18.15 -35.50 4.89
N GLU A 401 17.70 -36.28 3.91
CA GLU A 401 16.59 -35.87 3.01
C GLU A 401 15.29 -35.60 3.79
N ASP A 402 15.00 -36.43 4.78
CA ASP A 402 13.77 -36.34 5.61
C ASP A 402 13.97 -35.51 6.89
N PHE A 403 15.13 -34.86 7.07
CA PHE A 403 15.38 -34.08 8.28
C PHE A 403 14.62 -32.75 8.23
N GLU A 404 13.82 -32.48 9.27
CA GLU A 404 13.10 -31.25 9.46
C GLU A 404 13.43 -30.59 10.80
N GLY A 405 13.55 -29.26 10.79
CA GLY A 405 13.84 -28.48 11.98
C GLY A 405 14.11 -27.02 11.63
N ILE A 406 14.44 -26.24 12.64
CA ILE A 406 14.77 -24.83 12.52
C ILE A 406 16.25 -24.67 12.85
N TYR A 407 17.05 -24.28 11.87
CA TYR A 407 18.48 -24.07 12.02
C TYR A 407 18.79 -22.86 12.90
N ILE A 408 19.70 -23.01 13.85
CA ILE A 408 20.14 -21.95 14.74
C ILE A 408 21.48 -21.40 14.23
N SER A 409 21.44 -20.19 13.70
CA SER A 409 22.65 -19.51 13.21
C SER A 409 23.42 -18.78 14.32
N GLU A 410 22.72 -18.36 15.39
CA GLU A 410 23.33 -17.67 16.52
C GLU A 410 22.50 -17.88 17.79
N VAL A 411 23.15 -17.97 18.95
CA VAL A 411 22.55 -17.94 20.28
C VAL A 411 23.02 -16.68 21.00
N MET A 412 22.08 -15.82 21.40
CA MET A 412 22.36 -14.53 22.04
C MET A 412 22.73 -14.73 23.51
N LYS A 413 23.89 -14.18 23.91
CA LYS A 413 24.49 -14.38 25.24
C LYS A 413 23.70 -13.77 26.39
N ASP A 414 22.86 -12.78 26.09
CA ASP A 414 22.04 -12.07 27.08
C ASP A 414 20.67 -12.72 27.32
N CYS A 415 20.44 -13.88 26.73
CA CYS A 415 19.18 -14.63 26.87
C CYS A 415 19.42 -15.97 27.57
N ASP A 416 18.41 -16.44 28.30
CA ASP A 416 18.47 -17.65 29.13
C ASP A 416 18.82 -18.90 28.30
N ILE A 417 18.38 -18.99 27.07
CA ILE A 417 18.67 -20.10 26.16
C ILE A 417 20.20 -20.31 25.95
N SER A 418 21.02 -19.28 26.14
CA SER A 418 22.48 -19.38 26.06
C SER A 418 23.10 -20.21 27.19
N ASN A 419 22.34 -20.45 28.28
CA ASN A 419 22.77 -21.29 29.40
C ASN A 419 22.45 -22.78 29.16
N THR A 420 21.80 -23.11 28.04
CA THR A 420 21.46 -24.49 27.65
C THR A 420 22.56 -25.15 26.82
N ALA A 421 22.34 -26.38 26.40
CA ALA A 421 23.25 -27.10 25.50
C ALA A 421 23.19 -26.61 24.05
N LEU A 422 22.17 -25.83 23.67
CA LEU A 422 21.96 -25.34 22.31
C LEU A 422 23.10 -24.43 21.81
N LYS A 423 23.55 -24.67 20.61
CA LYS A 423 24.63 -23.90 19.99
C LYS A 423 24.26 -23.48 18.56
N ALA A 424 24.98 -22.51 18.03
CA ALA A 424 24.95 -22.23 16.60
C ALA A 424 25.42 -23.48 15.82
N GLY A 425 24.68 -23.83 14.79
CA GLY A 425 24.86 -25.05 14.02
C GLY A 425 23.92 -26.19 14.39
N ASP A 426 23.18 -26.08 15.50
CA ASP A 426 22.15 -27.04 15.90
C ASP A 426 20.76 -26.65 15.35
N PHE A 427 19.79 -27.50 15.61
CA PHE A 427 18.40 -27.31 15.18
C PHE A 427 17.44 -27.42 16.36
N ILE A 428 16.37 -26.65 16.35
CA ILE A 428 15.18 -26.89 17.17
C ILE A 428 14.17 -27.68 16.32
N THR A 429 13.79 -28.88 16.79
CA THR A 429 12.91 -29.79 16.07
C THR A 429 11.50 -29.88 16.68
N ALA A 430 11.37 -29.65 18.00
CA ALA A 430 10.08 -29.64 18.65
C ALA A 430 10.05 -28.64 19.83
N ILE A 431 8.85 -28.13 20.12
CA ILE A 431 8.52 -27.34 21.30
C ILE A 431 7.41 -28.05 22.06
N ASN A 432 7.64 -28.34 23.32
CA ASN A 432 6.68 -29.06 24.17
C ASN A 432 6.14 -30.32 23.49
N GLY A 433 7.04 -31.10 22.84
CA GLY A 433 6.70 -32.32 22.13
C GLY A 433 5.97 -32.14 20.80
N LYS A 434 5.70 -30.92 20.35
CA LYS A 434 5.11 -30.63 19.05
C LYS A 434 6.21 -30.23 18.06
N ASN A 435 6.31 -30.98 16.95
CA ASN A 435 7.29 -30.69 15.91
C ASN A 435 7.10 -29.29 15.33
N VAL A 436 8.23 -28.61 15.07
CA VAL A 436 8.30 -27.28 14.46
C VAL A 436 9.37 -27.29 13.37
N LYS A 437 9.05 -26.69 12.20
CA LYS A 437 9.92 -26.61 11.04
C LYS A 437 9.97 -25.21 10.42
N THR A 438 9.08 -24.35 10.85
CA THR A 438 9.03 -22.96 10.39
C THR A 438 9.06 -22.00 11.58
N TYR A 439 9.53 -20.78 11.32
CA TYR A 439 9.44 -19.69 12.31
C TYR A 439 8.03 -19.52 12.87
N THR A 440 7.04 -19.59 12.00
CA THR A 440 5.65 -19.46 12.36
C THR A 440 5.19 -20.58 13.33
N GLU A 441 5.49 -21.83 13.01
CA GLU A 441 5.11 -22.97 13.88
C GLU A 441 5.80 -22.87 15.24
N LEU A 442 7.08 -22.47 15.28
CA LEU A 442 7.81 -22.22 16.51
C LEU A 442 7.11 -21.15 17.37
N TYR A 443 6.89 -19.97 16.77
CA TYR A 443 6.33 -18.83 17.47
C TYR A 443 4.88 -19.10 17.94
N ASP A 444 4.04 -19.63 17.04
CA ASP A 444 2.63 -19.94 17.35
C ASP A 444 2.52 -21.02 18.43
N THR A 445 3.40 -22.04 18.40
CA THR A 445 3.41 -23.10 19.42
C THR A 445 3.81 -22.53 20.79
N ILE A 446 4.81 -21.67 20.84
CA ILE A 446 5.21 -21.02 22.09
C ILE A 446 4.11 -20.06 22.55
N SER A 447 3.63 -19.15 21.70
CA SER A 447 2.65 -18.12 22.06
C SER A 447 1.30 -18.68 22.50
N ALA A 448 0.94 -19.88 22.04
CA ALA A 448 -0.32 -20.53 22.44
C ALA A 448 -0.33 -20.98 23.91
N SER A 449 0.84 -21.19 24.53
CA SER A 449 0.92 -21.82 25.85
C SER A 449 1.86 -21.14 26.84
N TYR A 450 2.74 -20.24 26.35
CA TYR A 450 3.79 -19.63 27.13
C TYR A 450 3.85 -18.13 26.89
N GLY A 451 4.25 -17.38 27.92
CA GLY A 451 4.50 -15.93 27.88
C GLY A 451 5.89 -15.58 28.41
N ALA A 452 6.20 -14.28 28.41
CA ALA A 452 7.45 -13.78 28.95
C ALA A 452 7.62 -14.21 30.44
N GLY A 453 8.75 -14.82 30.73
CA GLY A 453 9.06 -15.35 32.07
C GLY A 453 8.77 -16.83 32.25
N ASP A 454 8.03 -17.47 31.34
CA ASP A 454 7.76 -18.91 31.41
C ASP A 454 8.96 -19.74 30.89
N THR A 455 9.05 -20.99 31.38
CA THR A 455 10.05 -21.94 30.92
C THR A 455 9.45 -22.84 29.84
N VAL A 456 10.15 -22.95 28.71
CA VAL A 456 9.72 -23.69 27.52
C VAL A 456 10.60 -24.91 27.33
N PRO A 457 10.03 -26.12 27.28
CA PRO A 457 10.76 -27.33 26.92
C PRO A 457 10.89 -27.42 25.38
N ALA A 458 12.08 -27.75 24.90
CA ALA A 458 12.35 -27.93 23.48
C ALA A 458 13.21 -29.16 23.23
N THR A 459 12.93 -29.85 22.13
CA THR A 459 13.82 -30.90 21.59
C THR A 459 14.67 -30.29 20.49
N CYS A 460 15.97 -30.47 20.62
CA CYS A 460 16.99 -29.99 19.70
C CYS A 460 17.68 -31.16 19.01
N ALA A 461 18.37 -30.89 17.93
CA ALA A 461 19.16 -31.88 17.20
C ALA A 461 20.49 -31.29 16.77
N HIS A 462 21.55 -32.10 16.88
CA HIS A 462 22.82 -31.87 16.22
C HIS A 462 22.95 -32.84 15.04
N VAL A 463 23.27 -32.32 13.86
CA VAL A 463 23.50 -33.16 12.67
C VAL A 463 25.00 -33.10 12.37
N ASP A 464 25.65 -34.27 12.32
CA ASP A 464 27.08 -34.35 12.00
C ASP A 464 27.30 -34.43 10.47
N LYS A 465 28.59 -34.28 10.06
CA LYS A 465 28.99 -34.36 8.65
C LYS A 465 28.71 -35.69 7.95
N ASN A 466 28.36 -36.73 8.70
CA ASN A 466 28.02 -38.05 8.15
C ASN A 466 26.52 -38.25 8.06
N GLY A 467 25.72 -37.22 8.41
CA GLY A 467 24.26 -37.26 8.42
C GLY A 467 23.66 -37.94 9.66
N ASN A 468 24.48 -38.22 10.71
CA ASN A 468 23.89 -38.73 11.95
C ASN A 468 23.22 -37.61 12.72
N VAL A 469 22.01 -37.87 13.21
CA VAL A 469 21.20 -36.91 13.97
C VAL A 469 21.18 -37.31 15.43
N ASP A 470 21.66 -36.43 16.29
CA ASP A 470 21.73 -36.63 17.72
C ASP A 470 20.72 -35.67 18.41
N TYR A 471 19.65 -36.24 18.99
CA TYR A 471 18.61 -35.48 19.62
C TYR A 471 18.89 -35.26 21.12
N TYR A 472 18.57 -34.06 21.61
CA TYR A 472 18.68 -33.73 23.03
C TYR A 472 17.60 -32.72 23.44
N ASP A 473 17.20 -32.78 24.71
CA ASP A 473 16.20 -31.85 25.27
C ASP A 473 16.85 -30.71 26.03
N ILE A 474 16.25 -29.55 25.94
CA ILE A 474 16.59 -28.38 26.72
C ILE A 474 15.35 -27.76 27.33
N GLU A 475 15.54 -26.97 28.38
CA GLU A 475 14.55 -26.04 28.89
C GLU A 475 15.18 -24.65 28.95
N PHE A 476 14.42 -23.65 28.52
CA PHE A 476 14.87 -22.25 28.56
C PHE A 476 13.74 -21.31 28.95
N LYS A 477 14.09 -20.22 29.62
CA LYS A 477 13.14 -19.21 30.04
C LYS A 477 12.98 -18.14 28.96
N LEU A 478 11.74 -17.83 28.60
CA LEU A 478 11.41 -16.72 27.70
C LEU A 478 11.74 -15.38 28.38
N MET A 479 12.60 -14.61 27.73
CA MET A 479 12.93 -13.28 28.23
C MET A 479 11.84 -12.28 27.82
N PRO A 480 11.44 -11.33 28.70
CA PRO A 480 10.63 -10.20 28.26
C PRO A 480 11.33 -9.45 27.15
N ASP A 481 10.62 -9.16 26.08
CA ASP A 481 11.14 -8.31 25.04
C ASP A 481 10.73 -6.86 25.26
N THR A 482 11.71 -6.06 25.65
CA THR A 482 11.56 -4.62 25.85
C THR A 482 12.26 -3.81 24.76
N SER A 483 12.91 -4.49 23.79
CA SER A 483 13.63 -3.84 22.69
C SER A 483 12.73 -3.49 21.53
N GLY A 484 11.61 -4.21 21.37
CA GLY A 484 10.77 -4.14 20.19
C GLY A 484 11.41 -4.74 18.92
N ASN A 485 12.53 -5.45 19.09
CA ASN A 485 13.27 -6.12 18.03
C ASN A 485 13.19 -7.63 18.23
N TYR A 486 12.73 -8.36 17.27
CA TYR A 486 12.62 -9.84 17.36
C TYR A 486 13.37 -10.51 16.22
#